data_451859677cc6e00548dc94bd0a8d10f0
#
_entry.id   451859677cc6e00548dc94bd0a8d10f0
#
_cell.length_a   1.000
_cell.length_b   1.000
_cell.length_c   1.000
_cell.angle_alpha   90.00
_cell.angle_beta   90.00
_cell.angle_gamma   90.00
#
_symmetry.space_group_name_H-M   'P 1'
#
loop_
_entity.id
_entity.type
_entity.pdbx_description
1 polymer ?
#
loop_
_entity_poly.entity_id
_entity_poly.type
_entity_poly.pdbx_seq_one_letter_code
_entity_poly.pdbx_strand_id
1 'polypeptide(L)'
;MLKHLTIFRILYLMFLVFVLIHFILGLFGLAFTPVLWNVWFFGLCLTLFIQPWTIFYKTRIFQWHHLIFQALSGFVALIIWFMIFFFFSTVPDSSMPINLDYYVIREKNEIRINRGFLLHEIHEYHDLVNPLIMKSKVKYKIEN
;
A
#
# COMPACT_ATOMS: atom_id res chain seq x y z
N MET A 1 -28.30 -2.37 -8.89
CA MET A 1 -27.11 -3.21 -9.15
C MET A 1 -26.01 -2.43 -9.89
N LEU A 2 -26.32 -1.72 -10.96
CA LEU A 2 -25.34 -0.94 -11.75
C LEU A 2 -24.57 0.14 -10.95
N LYS A 3 -25.24 0.89 -10.06
CA LYS A 3 -24.58 1.99 -9.31
C LYS A 3 -23.41 1.55 -8.41
N HIS A 4 -23.50 0.39 -7.74
CA HIS A 4 -22.41 -0.08 -6.87
C HIS A 4 -21.22 -0.66 -7.66
N LEU A 5 -21.49 -1.36 -8.76
CA LEU A 5 -20.45 -1.77 -9.70
C LEU A 5 -19.68 -0.58 -10.27
N THR A 6 -20.38 0.55 -10.49
CA THR A 6 -19.76 1.79 -10.96
C THR A 6 -18.82 2.38 -9.91
N ILE A 7 -19.20 2.37 -8.61
CA ILE A 7 -18.34 2.86 -7.52
C ILE A 7 -17.04 2.07 -7.44
N PHE A 8 -17.10 0.73 -7.44
CA PHE A 8 -15.88 -0.09 -7.41
C PHE A 8 -15.01 0.12 -8.64
N ARG A 9 -15.59 0.27 -9.83
CA ARG A 9 -14.84 0.59 -11.05
C ARG A 9 -14.11 1.93 -10.92
N ILE A 10 -14.74 2.95 -10.36
CA ILE A 10 -14.13 4.26 -10.13
C ILE A 10 -12.98 4.12 -9.13
N LEU A 11 -13.18 3.39 -8.02
CA LEU A 11 -12.13 3.16 -7.02
C LEU A 11 -10.91 2.45 -7.65
N TYR A 12 -11.11 1.38 -8.42
CA TYR A 12 -10.01 0.70 -9.09
C TYR A 12 -9.30 1.59 -10.11
N LEU A 13 -10.05 2.43 -10.84
CA LEU A 13 -9.47 3.41 -11.74
C LEU A 13 -8.60 4.41 -10.98
N MET A 14 -9.06 4.89 -9.81
CA MET A 14 -8.26 5.79 -8.95
C MET A 14 -6.97 5.11 -8.48
N PHE A 15 -7.03 3.84 -8.05
CA PHE A 15 -5.83 3.09 -7.67
C PHE A 15 -4.85 2.91 -8.83
N LEU A 16 -5.36 2.67 -10.05
CA LEU A 16 -4.53 2.57 -11.26
C LEU A 16 -3.87 3.91 -11.59
N VAL A 17 -4.64 4.99 -11.57
CA VAL A 17 -4.14 6.36 -11.84
C VAL A 17 -3.06 6.75 -10.84
N PHE A 18 -3.20 6.38 -9.57
CA PHE A 18 -2.18 6.61 -8.55
C PHE A 18 -0.84 5.95 -8.94
N VAL A 19 -0.88 4.69 -9.36
CA VAL A 19 0.33 3.97 -9.82
C VAL A 19 0.93 4.62 -11.06
N LEU A 20 0.10 5.04 -12.02
CA LEU A 20 0.57 5.75 -13.22
C LEU A 20 1.27 7.07 -12.87
N ILE A 21 0.69 7.85 -11.94
CA ILE A 21 1.31 9.10 -11.47
C ILE A 21 2.66 8.78 -10.79
N HIS A 22 2.74 7.71 -10.00
CA HIS A 22 4.01 7.31 -9.39
C HIS A 22 5.09 7.00 -10.45
N PHE A 23 4.75 6.28 -11.52
CA PHE A 23 5.69 6.04 -12.62
C PHE A 23 6.15 7.33 -13.29
N ILE A 24 5.23 8.27 -13.52
CA ILE A 24 5.57 9.59 -14.07
C ILE A 24 6.52 10.34 -13.13
N LEU A 25 6.24 10.37 -11.83
CA LEU A 25 7.13 10.98 -10.83
C LEU A 25 8.51 10.33 -10.83
N GLY A 26 8.58 9.01 -11.00
CA GLY A 26 9.83 8.25 -11.09
C GLY A 26 10.73 8.73 -12.23
N LEU A 27 10.18 9.15 -13.36
CA LEU A 27 10.95 9.73 -14.48
C LEU A 27 11.66 11.02 -14.08
N PHE A 28 11.12 11.76 -13.09
CA PHE A 28 11.71 12.98 -12.55
C PHE A 28 12.54 12.74 -11.28
N GLY A 29 12.80 11.47 -10.93
CA GLY A 29 13.53 11.11 -9.73
C GLY A 29 12.76 11.40 -8.42
N LEU A 30 11.43 11.43 -8.50
CA LEU A 30 10.52 11.65 -7.39
C LEU A 30 9.74 10.37 -7.07
N ALA A 31 9.30 10.25 -5.82
CA ALA A 31 8.45 9.14 -5.37
C ALA A 31 7.43 9.64 -4.36
N PHE A 32 6.32 8.92 -4.23
CA PHE A 32 5.39 9.15 -3.13
C PHE A 32 6.00 8.68 -1.80
N THR A 33 5.68 9.39 -0.73
CA THR A 33 6.09 9.00 0.62
C THR A 33 5.34 7.74 1.10
N PRO A 34 5.86 7.04 2.13
CA PRO A 34 5.19 5.87 2.73
C PRO A 34 3.74 6.12 3.14
N VAL A 35 3.39 7.36 3.53
CA VAL A 35 2.02 7.73 3.89
C VAL A 35 1.05 7.43 2.76
N LEU A 36 1.35 7.94 1.54
CA LEU A 36 0.47 7.74 0.37
C LEU A 36 0.43 6.29 -0.07
N TRP A 37 1.59 5.60 -0.04
CA TRP A 37 1.65 4.18 -0.39
C TRP A 37 0.87 3.30 0.58
N ASN A 38 0.93 3.59 1.88
CA ASN A 38 0.16 2.88 2.89
C ASN A 38 -1.35 3.09 2.68
N VAL A 39 -1.78 4.34 2.45
CA VAL A 39 -3.18 4.66 2.17
C VAL A 39 -3.65 3.92 0.90
N TRP A 40 -2.86 3.92 -0.16
CA TRP A 40 -3.16 3.21 -1.39
C TRP A 40 -3.27 1.70 -1.15
N PHE A 41 -2.28 1.10 -0.48
CA PHE A 41 -2.21 -0.34 -0.25
C PHE A 41 -3.36 -0.84 0.61
N PHE A 42 -3.58 -0.21 1.77
CA PHE A 42 -4.67 -0.62 2.66
C PHE A 42 -6.05 -0.27 2.09
N GLY A 43 -6.17 0.83 1.36
CA GLY A 43 -7.40 1.19 0.65
C GLY A 43 -7.76 0.18 -0.43
N LEU A 44 -6.79 -0.28 -1.21
CA LEU A 44 -7.00 -1.33 -2.21
C LEU A 44 -7.38 -2.67 -1.54
N CYS A 45 -6.70 -3.06 -0.46
CA CYS A 45 -7.02 -4.25 0.31
C CYS A 45 -8.47 -4.20 0.84
N LEU A 46 -8.84 -3.08 1.46
CA LEU A 46 -10.20 -2.88 1.98
C LEU A 46 -11.25 -2.94 0.87
N THR A 47 -10.98 -2.34 -0.28
CA THR A 47 -11.89 -2.35 -1.44
C THR A 47 -12.10 -3.77 -1.96
N LEU A 48 -11.01 -4.53 -2.11
CA LEU A 48 -11.06 -5.94 -2.52
C LEU A 48 -11.80 -6.83 -1.51
N PHE A 49 -11.69 -6.52 -0.22
CA PHE A 49 -12.37 -7.26 0.84
C PHE A 49 -13.88 -6.95 0.88
N ILE A 50 -14.27 -5.68 0.74
CA ILE A 50 -15.68 -5.26 0.82
C ILE A 50 -16.47 -5.64 -0.44
N GLN A 51 -15.85 -5.63 -1.62
CA GLN A 51 -16.55 -5.88 -2.89
C GLN A 51 -17.33 -7.21 -2.91
N PRO A 52 -16.78 -8.37 -2.54
CA PRO A 52 -17.52 -9.63 -2.51
C PRO A 52 -18.73 -9.57 -1.58
N TRP A 53 -18.60 -8.96 -0.39
CA TRP A 53 -19.69 -8.83 0.56
C TRP A 53 -20.88 -8.05 -0.01
N THR A 54 -20.61 -6.97 -0.78
CA THR A 54 -21.69 -6.20 -1.42
C THR A 54 -22.42 -6.97 -2.51
N ILE A 55 -21.72 -7.84 -3.22
CA ILE A 55 -22.30 -8.71 -4.25
C ILE A 55 -23.20 -9.74 -3.60
N PHE A 56 -22.74 -10.45 -2.57
CA PHE A 56 -23.50 -11.49 -1.87
C PHE A 56 -24.73 -10.95 -1.14
N TYR A 57 -24.61 -9.82 -0.46
CA TYR A 57 -25.73 -9.19 0.23
C TYR A 57 -26.90 -8.88 -0.71
N LYS A 58 -26.61 -8.52 -1.97
CA LYS A 58 -27.65 -8.18 -2.96
C LYS A 58 -28.31 -9.35 -3.65
N THR A 59 -27.61 -10.44 -3.81
CA THR A 59 -28.11 -11.60 -4.57
C THR A 59 -29.09 -12.45 -3.77
N ARG A 60 -29.32 -12.15 -2.46
CA ARG A 60 -30.18 -12.91 -1.52
C ARG A 60 -29.87 -14.42 -1.48
N ILE A 61 -28.77 -14.87 -2.04
CA ILE A 61 -28.31 -16.26 -1.98
C ILE A 61 -27.57 -16.44 -0.65
N PHE A 62 -28.30 -16.29 0.46
CA PHE A 62 -27.73 -16.45 1.78
C PHE A 62 -27.84 -17.94 2.18
N GLN A 63 -26.85 -18.71 1.81
CA GLN A 63 -26.67 -20.08 2.29
C GLN A 63 -25.43 -20.13 3.16
N TRP A 64 -25.48 -20.83 4.29
CA TRP A 64 -24.40 -20.90 5.27
C TRP A 64 -23.04 -21.31 4.69
N HIS A 65 -23.03 -22.23 3.71
CA HIS A 65 -21.79 -22.65 3.05
C HIS A 65 -21.14 -21.52 2.21
N HIS A 66 -21.92 -20.60 1.63
CA HIS A 66 -21.34 -19.44 0.95
C HIS A 66 -20.69 -18.48 1.94
N LEU A 67 -21.26 -18.31 3.13
CA LEU A 67 -20.70 -17.47 4.18
C LEU A 67 -19.39 -18.05 4.72
N ILE A 68 -19.31 -19.35 4.94
CA ILE A 68 -18.09 -20.04 5.36
C ILE A 68 -17.01 -19.91 4.29
N PHE A 69 -17.35 -20.16 3.02
CA PHE A 69 -16.40 -20.05 1.92
C PHE A 69 -15.86 -18.63 1.77
N GLN A 70 -16.71 -17.63 1.93
CA GLN A 70 -16.30 -16.23 1.86
C GLN A 70 -15.43 -15.82 3.05
N ALA A 71 -15.76 -16.24 4.27
CA ALA A 71 -14.93 -16.00 5.43
C ALA A 71 -13.53 -16.62 5.25
N LEU A 72 -13.47 -17.86 4.75
CA LEU A 72 -12.21 -18.54 4.48
C LEU A 72 -11.40 -17.83 3.38
N SER A 73 -12.03 -17.45 2.27
CA SER A 73 -11.37 -16.74 1.19
C SER A 73 -10.88 -15.34 1.63
N GLY A 74 -11.65 -14.65 2.46
CA GLY A 74 -11.25 -13.39 3.07
C GLY A 74 -10.04 -13.53 3.99
N PHE A 75 -10.01 -14.60 4.80
CA PHE A 75 -8.87 -14.89 5.66
C PHE A 75 -7.59 -15.20 4.86
N VAL A 76 -7.70 -16.01 3.81
CA VAL A 76 -6.57 -16.30 2.90
C VAL A 76 -6.09 -15.02 2.20
N ALA A 77 -7.01 -14.17 1.73
CA ALA A 77 -6.66 -12.90 1.12
C ALA A 77 -5.91 -11.98 2.09
N LEU A 78 -6.32 -11.90 3.37
CA LEU A 78 -5.63 -11.14 4.40
C LEU A 78 -4.20 -11.65 4.63
N ILE A 79 -4.00 -12.97 4.68
CA ILE A 79 -2.65 -13.54 4.81
C ILE A 79 -1.79 -13.14 3.62
N ILE A 80 -2.29 -13.26 2.40
CA ILE A 80 -1.55 -12.88 1.18
C ILE A 80 -1.18 -11.40 1.22
N TRP A 81 -2.13 -10.53 1.58
CA TRP A 81 -1.89 -9.09 1.71
C TRP A 81 -0.84 -8.78 2.77
N PHE A 82 -0.90 -9.46 3.91
CA PHE A 82 0.09 -9.31 4.97
C PHE A 82 1.49 -9.72 4.48
N MET A 83 1.61 -10.85 3.76
CA MET A 83 2.89 -11.28 3.19
C MET A 83 3.42 -10.30 2.16
N ILE A 84 2.56 -9.76 1.28
CA ILE A 84 2.94 -8.73 0.30
C ILE A 84 3.42 -7.47 1.02
N PHE A 85 2.65 -6.99 2.03
CA PHE A 85 3.04 -5.85 2.84
C PHE A 85 4.41 -6.05 3.49
N PHE A 86 4.60 -7.19 4.14
CA PHE A 86 5.85 -7.55 4.79
C PHE A 86 7.02 -7.56 3.80
N PHE A 87 6.83 -8.17 2.63
CA PHE A 87 7.85 -8.18 1.59
C PHE A 87 8.27 -6.76 1.19
N PHE A 88 7.31 -5.89 0.83
CA PHE A 88 7.63 -4.52 0.41
C PHE A 88 8.20 -3.65 1.52
N SER A 89 7.85 -3.91 2.79
CA SER A 89 8.37 -3.15 3.93
C SER A 89 9.82 -3.51 4.25
N THR A 90 10.27 -4.72 3.93
CA THR A 90 11.61 -5.22 4.27
C THR A 90 12.62 -5.09 3.14
N VAL A 91 12.18 -5.03 1.87
CA VAL A 91 13.09 -4.93 0.72
C VAL A 91 13.71 -3.54 0.63
N PRO A 92 15.05 -3.43 0.73
CA PRO A 92 15.75 -2.17 0.53
C PRO A 92 15.59 -1.64 -0.90
N ASP A 93 15.74 -0.32 -1.06
CA ASP A 93 15.64 0.37 -2.37
C ASP A 93 14.34 0.13 -3.14
N SER A 94 13.28 -0.30 -2.45
CA SER A 94 11.99 -0.52 -3.10
C SER A 94 11.43 0.79 -3.65
N SER A 95 11.06 0.77 -4.93
CA SER A 95 10.35 1.90 -5.56
C SER A 95 8.99 2.18 -4.92
N MET A 96 8.43 1.17 -4.24
CA MET A 96 7.16 1.28 -3.49
C MET A 96 7.47 1.25 -2.00
N PRO A 97 7.66 2.38 -1.32
CA PRO A 97 8.02 2.42 0.09
C PRO A 97 6.80 2.18 1.00
N ILE A 98 6.15 1.03 0.85
CA ILE A 98 5.08 0.59 1.74
C ILE A 98 5.73 0.19 3.06
N ASN A 99 5.59 1.02 4.08
CA ASN A 99 6.20 0.79 5.38
C ASN A 99 5.46 1.56 6.47
N LEU A 100 5.24 0.93 7.63
CA LEU A 100 4.64 1.60 8.79
C LEU A 100 5.69 2.23 9.71
N ASP A 101 6.93 1.77 9.62
CA ASP A 101 8.04 2.32 10.42
C ASP A 101 8.81 3.35 9.61
N TYR A 102 8.30 4.57 9.60
CA TYR A 102 8.94 5.71 9.00
C TYR A 102 8.85 6.92 9.93
N TYR A 103 9.82 7.82 9.83
CA TYR A 103 9.90 9.03 10.65
C TYR A 103 10.32 10.23 9.81
N VAL A 104 9.59 11.35 9.95
CA VAL A 104 9.89 12.60 9.26
C VAL A 104 10.79 13.47 10.13
N ILE A 105 11.98 13.79 9.65
CA ILE A 105 12.96 14.68 10.30
C ILE A 105 12.78 16.08 9.72
N ARG A 106 11.94 16.88 10.38
CA ARG A 106 11.55 18.22 9.88
C ARG A 106 12.73 19.19 9.76
N GLU A 107 13.69 19.13 10.68
CA GLU A 107 14.85 20.02 10.69
C GLU A 107 15.74 19.86 9.45
N LYS A 108 15.80 18.66 8.89
CA LYS A 108 16.63 18.32 7.72
C LYS A 108 15.83 18.16 6.43
N ASN A 109 14.51 18.29 6.47
CA ASN A 109 13.62 17.93 5.36
C ASN A 109 13.88 16.52 4.82
N GLU A 110 14.04 15.56 5.71
CA GLU A 110 14.33 14.18 5.39
C GLU A 110 13.24 13.25 5.93
N ILE A 111 13.05 12.14 5.27
CA ILE A 111 12.25 11.02 5.77
C ILE A 111 13.15 9.81 5.95
N ARG A 112 13.10 9.21 7.15
CA ARG A 112 13.74 7.94 7.46
C ARG A 112 12.72 6.84 7.27
N ILE A 113 13.07 5.80 6.52
CA ILE A 113 12.28 4.59 6.33
C ILE A 113 13.09 3.45 6.91
N ASN A 114 12.52 2.75 7.88
CA ASN A 114 13.17 1.57 8.46
C ASN A 114 12.85 0.36 7.59
N ARG A 115 13.90 -0.26 7.05
CA ARG A 115 13.84 -1.50 6.26
C ARG A 115 14.57 -2.59 7.02
N GLY A 116 14.31 -3.80 6.66
CA GLY A 116 14.99 -4.94 7.26
C GLY A 116 14.08 -5.76 8.15
N PHE A 117 14.63 -6.85 8.66
CA PHE A 117 13.88 -7.83 9.42
C PHE A 117 14.75 -8.41 10.55
N LEU A 118 14.17 -8.47 11.75
CA LEU A 118 14.74 -9.05 12.98
C LEU A 118 16.10 -8.44 13.39
N LEU A 119 17.21 -8.96 12.87
CA LEU A 119 18.57 -8.63 13.30
C LEU A 119 19.31 -7.66 12.38
N HIS A 120 18.72 -7.32 11.24
CA HIS A 120 19.32 -6.39 10.28
C HIS A 120 18.34 -5.25 10.00
N GLU A 121 18.54 -4.14 10.70
CA GLU A 121 17.81 -2.92 10.45
C GLU A 121 18.58 -2.03 9.47
N ILE A 122 17.92 -1.64 8.39
CA ILE A 122 18.46 -0.72 7.40
C ILE A 122 17.60 0.54 7.43
N HIS A 123 18.21 1.64 7.83
CA HIS A 123 17.57 2.94 7.81
C HIS A 123 17.91 3.68 6.52
N GLU A 124 16.92 3.83 5.66
CA GLU A 124 17.02 4.61 4.41
C GLU A 124 16.57 6.04 4.65
N TYR A 125 17.38 7.00 4.22
CA TYR A 125 17.08 8.42 4.32
C TYR A 125 16.89 9.01 2.94
N HIS A 126 15.75 9.70 2.75
CA HIS A 126 15.39 10.37 1.52
C HIS A 126 15.12 11.85 1.79
N ASP A 127 15.49 12.72 0.85
CA ASP A 127 15.11 14.13 0.91
C ASP A 127 13.60 14.29 0.65
N LEU A 128 12.91 15.04 1.48
CA LEU A 128 11.52 15.42 1.27
C LEU A 128 11.43 16.65 0.36
N VAL A 129 10.56 16.57 -0.64
CA VAL A 129 10.14 17.74 -1.43
C VAL A 129 8.95 18.42 -0.76
N ASN A 130 8.01 17.59 -0.30
CA ASN A 130 6.86 17.99 0.51
C ASN A 130 6.38 16.78 1.34
N PRO A 131 5.39 16.89 2.23
CA PRO A 131 4.93 15.78 3.07
C PRO A 131 4.45 14.54 2.31
N LEU A 132 4.12 14.66 1.03
CA LEU A 132 3.57 13.59 0.20
C LEU A 132 4.56 13.07 -0.85
N ILE A 133 5.62 13.84 -1.15
CA ILE A 133 6.59 13.54 -2.21
C ILE A 133 8.01 13.63 -1.65
N MET A 134 8.81 12.61 -1.96
CA MET A 134 10.23 12.53 -1.62
C MET A 134 11.06 12.28 -2.88
N LYS A 135 12.37 12.45 -2.80
CA LYS A 135 13.28 11.98 -3.84
C LYS A 135 13.34 10.46 -3.83
N SER A 136 13.27 9.84 -5.00
CA SER A 136 13.32 8.38 -5.13
C SER A 136 14.70 7.82 -4.77
N LYS A 137 15.76 8.61 -5.00
CA LYS A 137 17.14 8.22 -4.67
C LYS A 137 17.36 8.28 -3.17
N VAL A 138 17.87 7.20 -2.60
CA VAL A 138 18.34 7.15 -1.21
C VAL A 138 19.52 8.09 -1.04
N LYS A 139 19.47 8.97 -0.05
CA LYS A 139 20.53 9.93 0.25
C LYS A 139 21.71 9.25 0.96
N TYR A 140 21.41 8.47 1.98
CA TYR A 140 22.35 7.63 2.71
C TYR A 140 21.61 6.51 3.44
N LYS A 141 22.34 5.45 3.77
CA LYS A 141 21.83 4.31 4.54
C LYS A 141 22.66 4.13 5.81
N ILE A 142 22.00 3.70 6.87
CA ILE A 142 22.62 3.28 8.12
C ILE A 142 22.18 1.85 8.38
N GLU A 143 23.13 0.93 8.51
CA GLU A 143 22.89 -0.47 8.85
C GLU A 143 23.31 -0.68 10.31
N ASN A 144 22.40 -1.28 11.10
CA ASN A 144 22.62 -1.61 12.51
C ASN A 144 22.54 -3.12 12.72
#